data_f294215909ee4e8f829a38010ffa09ad
#
_entry.id   f294215909ee4e8f829a38010ffa09ad
#
_cell.length_a   1.000
_cell.length_b   1.000
_cell.length_c   1.000
_cell.angle_alpha   90.00
_cell.angle_beta   90.00
_cell.angle_gamma   90.00
#
_symmetry.space_group_name_H-M   'P 1'
#
loop_
_entity.id
_entity.type
_entity.pdbx_description
1 polymer ?
#
loop_
_entity_poly.entity_id
_entity_poly.type
_entity_poly.pdbx_seq_one_letter_code
_entity_poly.pdbx_strand_id
1 'polypeptide(L)'
;MRAFIGNLLCRPATISAKQALLWGLFWLLGGAILGWYFSVVPTSIVDYTWGRAALISYVIYGVAIWVSLALPILLVVWLVREDNIAVWEVFGRMLFAHIPITFVMLPAMFGDKLNYSLFMASPLSSQLPITYVVFMMTYVVALIVWFFYWGYVAFGHMTQLKGWRGVMLYSVAIYGSYLLSQYAIGELIRM
;
A
#
# COMPACT_ATOMS: atom_id res chain seq x y z
N MET A 1 -3.29 -27.05 2.95
CA MET A 1 -3.04 -25.95 1.99
C MET A 1 -4.23 -24.99 1.86
N ARG A 2 -5.47 -25.44 1.52
CA ARG A 2 -6.67 -24.55 1.39
C ARG A 2 -6.95 -23.71 2.64
N ALA A 3 -6.87 -24.28 3.85
CA ALA A 3 -7.10 -23.54 5.10
C ALA A 3 -6.03 -22.48 5.36
N PHE A 4 -4.77 -22.75 5.02
CA PHE A 4 -3.67 -21.78 5.16
C PHE A 4 -3.85 -20.58 4.21
N ILE A 5 -4.18 -20.84 2.94
CA ILE A 5 -4.45 -19.79 1.95
C ILE A 5 -5.67 -18.96 2.36
N GLY A 6 -6.75 -19.61 2.80
CA GLY A 6 -7.94 -18.91 3.30
C GLY A 6 -7.63 -17.99 4.49
N ASN A 7 -6.84 -18.48 5.45
CA ASN A 7 -6.42 -17.68 6.61
C ASN A 7 -5.54 -16.49 6.19
N LEU A 8 -4.64 -16.67 5.23
CA LEU A 8 -3.80 -15.59 4.72
C LEU A 8 -4.63 -14.52 4.00
N LEU A 9 -5.55 -14.94 3.13
CA LEU A 9 -6.39 -14.02 2.36
C LEU A 9 -7.35 -13.21 3.25
N CYS A 10 -7.91 -13.84 4.31
CA CYS A 10 -8.82 -13.15 5.23
C CYS A 10 -8.11 -12.48 6.40
N ARG A 11 -6.77 -12.48 6.45
CA ARG A 11 -5.98 -11.98 7.59
C ARG A 11 -6.34 -10.55 8.03
N PRO A 12 -6.57 -9.58 7.12
CA PRO A 12 -6.91 -8.21 7.53
C PRO A 12 -8.23 -8.09 8.31
N ALA A 13 -9.18 -9.01 8.11
CA ALA A 13 -10.43 -9.05 8.88
C ALA A 13 -10.27 -9.81 10.21
N THR A 14 -9.42 -10.84 10.25
CA THR A 14 -9.30 -11.74 11.42
C THR A 14 -8.23 -11.32 12.43
N ILE A 15 -7.25 -10.51 12.01
CA ILE A 15 -6.22 -9.99 12.91
C ILE A 15 -6.82 -8.96 13.87
N SER A 16 -6.36 -8.94 15.14
CA SER A 16 -6.79 -7.88 16.07
C SER A 16 -6.28 -6.51 15.59
N ALA A 17 -7.03 -5.45 15.86
CA ALA A 17 -6.66 -4.09 15.45
C ALA A 17 -5.29 -3.67 16.00
N LYS A 18 -4.96 -4.05 17.23
CA LYS A 18 -3.64 -3.80 17.85
C LYS A 18 -2.52 -4.52 17.10
N GLN A 19 -2.72 -5.79 16.76
CA GLN A 19 -1.73 -6.55 15.99
C GLN A 19 -1.58 -6.00 14.57
N ALA A 20 -2.70 -5.59 13.92
CA ALA A 20 -2.66 -4.98 12.60
C ALA A 20 -1.84 -3.68 12.62
N LEU A 21 -2.03 -2.83 13.64
CA LEU A 21 -1.25 -1.61 13.82
C LEU A 21 0.25 -1.91 14.02
N LEU A 22 0.59 -2.85 14.91
CA LEU A 22 1.99 -3.22 15.19
C LEU A 22 2.70 -3.77 13.96
N TRP A 23 2.08 -4.73 13.25
CA TRP A 23 2.65 -5.26 12.02
C TRP A 23 2.75 -4.22 10.92
N GLY A 24 1.72 -3.37 10.79
CA GLY A 24 1.74 -2.28 9.82
C GLY A 24 2.87 -1.28 10.09
N LEU A 25 3.07 -0.86 11.34
CA LEU A 25 4.19 0.02 11.73
C LEU A 25 5.55 -0.63 11.49
N PHE A 26 5.70 -1.91 11.82
CA PHE A 26 6.93 -2.66 11.54
C PHE A 26 7.26 -2.63 10.03
N TRP A 27 6.26 -2.89 9.18
CA TRP A 27 6.45 -2.86 7.73
C TRP A 27 6.59 -1.47 7.15
N LEU A 28 5.97 -0.44 7.75
CA LEU A 28 6.19 0.95 7.34
C LEU A 28 7.65 1.35 7.55
N LEU A 29 8.21 1.05 8.73
CA LEU A 29 9.61 1.34 9.04
C LEU A 29 10.56 0.48 8.19
N GLY A 30 10.27 -0.82 8.05
CA GLY A 30 11.01 -1.71 7.15
C GLY A 30 10.99 -1.24 5.70
N GLY A 31 9.83 -0.84 5.20
CA GLY A 31 9.66 -0.25 3.87
C GLY A 31 10.44 1.04 3.67
N ALA A 32 10.46 1.92 4.68
CA ALA A 32 11.26 3.15 4.65
C ALA A 32 12.77 2.85 4.57
N ILE A 33 13.27 1.88 5.35
CA ILE A 33 14.67 1.46 5.32
C ILE A 33 15.01 0.84 3.96
N LEU A 34 14.19 -0.07 3.45
CA LEU A 34 14.37 -0.69 2.14
C LEU A 34 14.32 0.34 1.02
N GLY A 35 13.34 1.26 1.05
CA GLY A 35 13.22 2.34 0.08
C GLY A 35 14.47 3.21 0.06
N TRP A 36 14.96 3.61 1.22
CA TRP A 36 16.21 4.37 1.34
C TRP A 36 17.42 3.60 0.79
N TYR A 37 17.55 2.32 1.16
CA TYR A 37 18.67 1.48 0.71
C TYR A 37 18.66 1.27 -0.80
N PHE A 38 17.48 1.04 -1.41
CA PHE A 38 17.32 0.81 -2.84
C PHE A 38 17.04 2.09 -3.66
N SER A 39 16.99 3.26 -3.01
CA SER A 39 16.68 4.53 -3.68
C SER A 39 15.31 4.54 -4.39
N VAL A 40 14.28 3.96 -3.75
CA VAL A 40 12.92 3.85 -4.27
C VAL A 40 12.00 4.69 -3.40
N VAL A 41 11.53 5.82 -3.94
CA VAL A 41 10.68 6.78 -3.23
C VAL A 41 9.22 6.49 -3.52
N PRO A 42 8.37 6.32 -2.51
CA PRO A 42 6.93 6.23 -2.73
C PRO A 42 6.37 7.62 -3.12
N THR A 43 5.54 7.66 -4.16
CA THR A 43 4.91 8.90 -4.67
C THR A 43 3.40 8.91 -4.49
N SER A 44 2.79 7.76 -4.21
CA SER A 44 1.39 7.61 -3.80
C SER A 44 1.18 6.29 -3.06
N ILE A 45 -0.09 5.93 -2.78
CA ILE A 45 -0.43 4.66 -2.14
C ILE A 45 -0.03 3.43 -2.94
N VAL A 46 0.22 3.55 -4.24
CA VAL A 46 0.61 2.45 -5.15
C VAL A 46 1.77 2.79 -6.06
N ASP A 47 2.15 4.07 -6.19
CA ASP A 47 3.18 4.50 -7.12
C ASP A 47 4.51 4.71 -6.40
N TYR A 48 5.57 4.30 -7.07
CA TYR A 48 6.95 4.46 -6.62
C TYR A 48 7.79 4.99 -7.77
N THR A 49 8.83 5.75 -7.45
CA THR A 49 9.79 6.26 -8.42
C THR A 49 11.22 6.02 -7.95
N TRP A 50 12.16 6.09 -8.88
CA TRP A 50 13.57 6.06 -8.57
C TRP A 50 14.04 7.44 -8.09
N GLY A 51 14.67 7.49 -6.91
CA GLY A 51 15.17 8.73 -6.34
C GLY A 51 15.90 8.53 -5.02
N ARG A 52 16.70 9.53 -4.61
CA ARG A 52 17.39 9.52 -3.32
C ARG A 52 16.87 10.63 -2.43
N ALA A 53 16.62 10.30 -1.18
CA ALA A 53 16.26 11.24 -0.14
C ALA A 53 16.90 10.81 1.18
N ALA A 54 16.85 11.65 2.21
CA ALA A 54 17.27 11.27 3.55
C ALA A 54 16.35 10.19 4.11
N LEU A 55 16.84 9.29 4.96
CA LEU A 55 16.04 8.22 5.56
C LEU A 55 14.76 8.76 6.23
N ILE A 56 14.87 9.89 6.92
CA ILE A 56 13.72 10.51 7.59
C ILE A 56 12.62 10.90 6.59
N SER A 57 12.97 11.31 5.37
CA SER A 57 11.99 11.63 4.33
C SER A 57 11.17 10.39 3.92
N TYR A 58 11.79 9.22 3.85
CA TYR A 58 11.06 7.98 3.55
C TYR A 58 10.06 7.62 4.65
N VAL A 59 10.42 7.86 5.92
CA VAL A 59 9.48 7.67 7.05
C VAL A 59 8.32 8.67 6.94
N ILE A 60 8.61 9.94 6.66
CA ILE A 60 7.58 10.99 6.51
C ILE A 60 6.65 10.65 5.35
N TYR A 61 7.18 10.24 4.19
CA TYR A 61 6.38 9.81 3.04
C TYR A 61 5.51 8.59 3.36
N GLY A 62 6.08 7.59 4.06
CA GLY A 62 5.34 6.42 4.50
C GLY A 62 4.17 6.79 5.43
N VAL A 63 4.38 7.70 6.38
CA VAL A 63 3.32 8.20 7.28
C VAL A 63 2.28 8.99 6.49
N ALA A 64 2.68 9.87 5.57
CA ALA A 64 1.77 10.65 4.74
C ALA A 64 0.87 9.75 3.88
N ILE A 65 1.44 8.71 3.28
CA ILE A 65 0.69 7.70 2.51
C ILE A 65 -0.28 6.94 3.40
N TRP A 66 0.16 6.49 4.57
CA TRP A 66 -0.70 5.81 5.53
C TRP A 66 -1.90 6.65 5.95
N VAL A 67 -1.65 7.92 6.33
CA VAL A 67 -2.71 8.85 6.71
C VAL A 67 -3.66 9.10 5.53
N SER A 68 -3.11 9.33 4.33
CA SER A 68 -3.90 9.52 3.11
C SER A 68 -4.75 8.30 2.76
N LEU A 69 -4.26 7.08 3.03
CA LEU A 69 -5.01 5.85 2.82
C LEU A 69 -6.14 5.70 3.85
N ALA A 70 -5.88 6.01 5.12
CA ALA A 70 -6.82 5.75 6.19
C ALA A 70 -7.94 6.79 6.30
N LEU A 71 -7.67 8.08 6.00
CA LEU A 71 -8.65 9.15 6.20
C LEU A 71 -9.93 9.00 5.36
N PRO A 72 -9.89 8.79 4.03
CA PRO A 72 -11.11 8.59 3.24
C PRO A 72 -11.89 7.34 3.66
N ILE A 73 -11.18 6.27 4.03
CA ILE A 73 -11.79 5.05 4.56
C ILE A 73 -12.50 5.34 5.88
N LEU A 74 -11.88 6.08 6.79
CA LEU A 74 -12.47 6.49 8.06
C LEU A 74 -13.74 7.30 7.86
N LEU A 75 -13.73 8.26 6.93
CA LEU A 75 -14.92 9.05 6.60
C LEU A 75 -16.07 8.16 6.13
N VAL A 76 -15.81 7.22 5.22
CA VAL A 76 -16.85 6.29 4.75
C VAL A 76 -17.34 5.39 5.89
N VAL A 77 -16.45 4.88 6.74
CA VAL A 77 -16.83 4.07 7.90
C VAL A 77 -17.78 4.84 8.82
N TRP A 78 -17.48 6.10 9.13
CA TRP A 78 -18.33 6.94 9.98
C TRP A 78 -19.69 7.29 9.33
N LEU A 79 -19.72 7.43 8.01
CA LEU A 79 -20.97 7.72 7.29
C LEU A 79 -21.92 6.51 7.19
N VAL A 80 -21.36 5.29 7.22
CA VAL A 80 -22.11 4.06 6.97
C VAL A 80 -22.47 3.33 8.24
N ARG A 81 -21.65 3.47 9.28
CA ARG A 81 -21.80 2.71 10.53
C ARG A 81 -22.38 3.57 11.64
N GLU A 82 -23.42 3.07 12.29
CA GLU A 82 -24.05 3.73 13.44
C GLU A 82 -23.18 3.59 14.71
N ASP A 83 -22.45 2.48 14.83
CA ASP A 83 -21.56 2.23 15.97
C ASP A 83 -20.24 2.99 15.83
N ASN A 84 -19.75 3.57 16.92
CA ASN A 84 -18.45 4.22 16.95
C ASN A 84 -17.32 3.20 16.82
N ILE A 85 -16.69 3.16 15.66
CA ILE A 85 -15.42 2.43 15.48
C ILE A 85 -14.25 3.29 15.95
N ALA A 86 -13.30 2.68 16.61
CA ALA A 86 -12.12 3.41 17.07
C ALA A 86 -11.23 3.82 15.86
N VAL A 87 -10.83 5.09 15.83
CA VAL A 87 -9.98 5.64 14.75
C VAL A 87 -8.72 4.77 14.51
N TRP A 88 -8.05 4.38 15.61
CA TRP A 88 -6.84 3.54 15.53
C TRP A 88 -7.09 2.15 14.92
N GLU A 89 -8.32 1.63 14.95
CA GLU A 89 -8.68 0.37 14.29
C GLU A 89 -8.67 0.53 12.77
N VAL A 90 -9.26 1.62 12.26
CA VAL A 90 -9.25 1.92 10.82
C VAL A 90 -7.82 2.13 10.35
N PHE A 91 -7.06 2.96 11.06
CA PHE A 91 -5.67 3.25 10.73
C PHE A 91 -4.79 2.00 10.76
N GLY A 92 -4.92 1.16 11.79
CA GLY A 92 -4.14 -0.07 11.92
C GLY A 92 -4.45 -1.08 10.81
N ARG A 93 -5.73 -1.29 10.50
CA ARG A 93 -6.13 -2.25 9.45
C ARG A 93 -5.73 -1.78 8.05
N MET A 94 -5.82 -0.47 7.76
CA MET A 94 -5.38 0.08 6.48
C MET A 94 -3.86 0.03 6.33
N LEU A 95 -3.12 0.32 7.39
CA LEU A 95 -1.66 0.17 7.38
C LEU A 95 -1.23 -1.28 7.15
N PHE A 96 -1.91 -2.24 7.80
CA PHE A 96 -1.67 -3.66 7.58
C PHE A 96 -2.01 -4.09 6.15
N ALA A 97 -3.12 -3.60 5.60
CA ALA A 97 -3.53 -3.89 4.22
C ALA A 97 -2.54 -3.35 3.18
N HIS A 98 -1.76 -2.32 3.53
CA HIS A 98 -0.74 -1.72 2.65
C HIS A 98 0.56 -2.55 2.57
N ILE A 99 0.78 -3.53 3.46
CA ILE A 99 2.00 -4.36 3.49
C ILE A 99 2.36 -4.95 2.11
N PRO A 100 1.44 -5.54 1.32
CA PRO A 100 1.81 -6.13 0.04
C PRO A 100 2.54 -5.18 -0.90
N ILE A 101 2.17 -3.89 -0.93
CA ILE A 101 2.77 -2.94 -1.85
C ILE A 101 4.23 -2.63 -1.51
N THR A 102 4.62 -2.75 -0.24
CA THR A 102 6.02 -2.55 0.17
C THR A 102 6.96 -3.61 -0.42
N PHE A 103 6.42 -4.75 -0.86
CA PHE A 103 7.19 -5.81 -1.50
C PHE A 103 7.64 -5.47 -2.92
N VAL A 104 7.19 -4.34 -3.48
CA VAL A 104 7.67 -3.86 -4.79
C VAL A 104 9.20 -3.74 -4.82
N MET A 105 9.85 -3.57 -3.68
CA MET A 105 11.30 -3.44 -3.56
C MET A 105 12.05 -4.78 -3.54
N LEU A 106 11.37 -5.92 -3.33
CA LEU A 106 12.03 -7.23 -3.23
C LEU A 106 12.83 -7.62 -4.47
N PRO A 107 12.39 -7.37 -5.71
CA PRO A 107 13.18 -7.67 -6.89
C PRO A 107 14.55 -6.98 -6.92
N ALA A 108 14.68 -5.79 -6.28
CA ALA A 108 15.97 -5.11 -6.15
C ALA A 108 16.96 -5.85 -5.24
N MET A 109 16.48 -6.72 -4.35
CA MET A 109 17.33 -7.50 -3.45
C MET A 109 17.95 -8.74 -4.12
N PHE A 110 17.22 -9.33 -5.06
CA PHE A 110 17.57 -10.63 -5.64
C PHE A 110 17.92 -10.55 -7.12
N GLY A 111 17.68 -9.40 -7.77
CA GLY A 111 17.86 -9.19 -9.21
C GLY A 111 18.98 -8.20 -9.53
N ASP A 112 19.11 -7.93 -10.83
CA ASP A 112 20.01 -6.91 -11.35
C ASP A 112 19.49 -5.51 -10.97
N LYS A 113 20.26 -4.81 -10.14
CA LYS A 113 19.92 -3.45 -9.68
C LYS A 113 19.80 -2.46 -10.82
N LEU A 114 20.56 -2.63 -11.91
CA LEU A 114 20.49 -1.76 -13.08
C LEU A 114 19.14 -1.92 -13.77
N ASN A 115 18.74 -3.15 -14.08
CA ASN A 115 17.44 -3.42 -14.70
C ASN A 115 16.29 -2.97 -13.81
N TYR A 116 16.40 -3.16 -12.49
CA TYR A 116 15.40 -2.68 -11.55
C TYR A 116 15.28 -1.15 -11.56
N SER A 117 16.41 -0.43 -11.51
CA SER A 117 16.41 1.04 -11.56
C SER A 117 15.85 1.59 -12.87
N LEU A 118 16.21 0.97 -13.98
CA LEU A 118 15.66 1.32 -15.31
C LEU A 118 14.14 1.06 -15.37
N PHE A 119 13.67 -0.07 -14.81
CA PHE A 119 12.24 -0.37 -14.76
C PHE A 119 11.49 0.66 -13.91
N MET A 120 12.00 1.03 -12.74
CA MET A 120 11.36 2.04 -11.87
C MET A 120 11.37 3.44 -12.49
N ALA A 121 12.36 3.78 -13.30
CA ALA A 121 12.45 5.06 -13.99
C ALA A 121 11.61 5.10 -15.28
N SER A 122 11.61 4.02 -16.05
CA SER A 122 10.91 3.90 -17.33
C SER A 122 10.59 2.43 -17.65
N PRO A 123 9.44 1.91 -17.23
CA PRO A 123 9.09 0.49 -17.36
C PRO A 123 9.09 -0.06 -18.80
N LEU A 124 8.88 0.83 -19.79
CA LEU A 124 8.83 0.46 -21.21
C LEU A 124 10.12 0.86 -21.96
N SER A 125 11.23 1.07 -21.25
CA SER A 125 12.51 1.37 -21.89
C SER A 125 12.96 0.22 -22.80
N SER A 126 13.40 0.57 -24.02
CA SER A 126 13.98 -0.39 -24.96
C SER A 126 15.30 -1.03 -24.49
N GLN A 127 15.89 -0.49 -23.41
CA GLN A 127 17.11 -1.03 -22.80
C GLN A 127 16.82 -2.23 -21.88
N LEU A 128 15.56 -2.46 -21.53
CA LEU A 128 15.17 -3.56 -20.64
C LEU A 128 14.88 -4.84 -21.46
N PRO A 129 15.37 -6.01 -21.00
CA PRO A 129 14.95 -7.28 -21.57
C PRO A 129 13.43 -7.46 -21.42
N ILE A 130 12.76 -7.85 -22.50
CA ILE A 130 11.28 -8.01 -22.50
C ILE A 130 10.81 -9.01 -21.44
N THR A 131 11.57 -10.06 -21.20
CA THR A 131 11.28 -11.06 -20.17
C THR A 131 11.28 -10.44 -18.75
N TYR A 132 12.21 -9.52 -18.50
CA TYR A 132 12.27 -8.77 -17.23
C TYR A 132 11.07 -7.84 -17.07
N VAL A 133 10.71 -7.10 -18.13
CA VAL A 133 9.55 -6.22 -18.14
C VAL A 133 8.26 -7.00 -17.83
N VAL A 134 8.03 -8.11 -18.52
CA VAL A 134 6.87 -8.98 -18.33
C VAL A 134 6.84 -9.52 -16.90
N PHE A 135 7.96 -10.00 -16.38
CA PHE A 135 8.07 -10.48 -15.00
C PHE A 135 7.70 -9.37 -14.00
N MET A 136 8.34 -8.20 -14.13
CA MET A 136 8.13 -7.08 -13.19
C MET A 136 6.70 -6.53 -13.27
N MET A 137 6.14 -6.38 -14.45
CA MET A 137 4.74 -5.94 -14.63
C MET A 137 3.77 -6.93 -13.97
N THR A 138 3.95 -8.24 -14.20
CA THR A 138 3.12 -9.27 -13.58
C THR A 138 3.25 -9.24 -12.06
N TYR A 139 4.46 -9.09 -11.54
CA TYR A 139 4.75 -9.00 -10.12
C TYR A 139 4.07 -7.79 -9.48
N VAL A 140 4.25 -6.59 -10.05
CA VAL A 140 3.63 -5.35 -9.55
C VAL A 140 2.11 -5.43 -9.58
N VAL A 141 1.53 -5.92 -10.68
CA VAL A 141 0.07 -6.13 -10.78
C VAL A 141 -0.43 -7.08 -9.68
N ALA A 142 0.30 -8.18 -9.43
CA ALA A 142 -0.07 -9.11 -8.36
C ALA A 142 -0.07 -8.45 -6.97
N LEU A 143 0.93 -7.59 -6.67
CA LEU A 143 0.99 -6.85 -5.41
C LEU A 143 -0.15 -5.84 -5.29
N ILE A 144 -0.47 -5.13 -6.37
CA ILE A 144 -1.57 -4.16 -6.41
C ILE A 144 -2.91 -4.88 -6.16
N VAL A 145 -3.15 -6.00 -6.85
CA VAL A 145 -4.35 -6.83 -6.65
C VAL A 145 -4.43 -7.32 -5.21
N TRP A 146 -3.31 -7.77 -4.64
CA TRP A 146 -3.26 -8.23 -3.25
C TRP A 146 -3.56 -7.09 -2.27
N PHE A 147 -2.98 -5.92 -2.46
CA PHE A 147 -3.25 -4.72 -1.67
C PHE A 147 -4.74 -4.34 -1.72
N PHE A 148 -5.33 -4.22 -2.93
CA PHE A 148 -6.74 -3.88 -3.07
C PHE A 148 -7.66 -4.93 -2.44
N TYR A 149 -7.34 -6.20 -2.58
CA TYR A 149 -8.09 -7.28 -1.98
C TYR A 149 -8.04 -7.21 -0.44
N TRP A 150 -6.87 -7.06 0.14
CA TRP A 150 -6.72 -6.93 1.59
C TRP A 150 -7.41 -5.67 2.13
N GLY A 151 -7.29 -4.55 1.44
CA GLY A 151 -7.98 -3.31 1.78
C GLY A 151 -9.50 -3.48 1.75
N TYR A 152 -10.03 -4.14 0.72
CA TYR A 152 -11.46 -4.44 0.62
C TYR A 152 -11.95 -5.38 1.73
N VAL A 153 -11.20 -6.42 2.07
CA VAL A 153 -11.52 -7.33 3.18
C VAL A 153 -11.54 -6.57 4.52
N ALA A 154 -10.56 -5.71 4.78
CA ALA A 154 -10.52 -4.88 5.97
C ALA A 154 -11.69 -3.88 6.01
N PHE A 155 -11.96 -3.21 4.90
CA PHE A 155 -13.09 -2.28 4.73
C PHE A 155 -14.43 -2.96 4.98
N GLY A 156 -14.66 -4.12 4.36
CA GLY A 156 -15.89 -4.90 4.56
C GLY A 156 -16.09 -5.35 6.02
N HIS A 157 -14.99 -5.67 6.73
CA HIS A 157 -15.05 -5.97 8.16
C HIS A 157 -15.44 -4.74 8.99
N MET A 158 -14.89 -3.57 8.68
CA MET A 158 -15.16 -2.33 9.42
C MET A 158 -16.54 -1.74 9.12
N THR A 159 -17.00 -1.80 7.87
CA THR A 159 -18.30 -1.23 7.45
C THR A 159 -19.45 -2.20 7.53
N GLN A 160 -19.16 -3.52 7.60
CA GLN A 160 -20.13 -4.62 7.45
C GLN A 160 -20.87 -4.62 6.10
N LEU A 161 -20.43 -3.80 5.16
CA LEU A 161 -20.97 -3.77 3.81
C LEU A 161 -20.48 -4.96 2.98
N LYS A 162 -21.41 -5.54 2.21
CA LYS A 162 -21.14 -6.67 1.30
C LYS A 162 -21.67 -6.36 -0.09
N GLY A 163 -21.19 -7.14 -1.07
CA GLY A 163 -21.64 -7.04 -2.45
C GLY A 163 -21.25 -5.71 -3.12
N TRP A 164 -22.01 -5.32 -4.13
CA TRP A 164 -21.68 -4.20 -5.01
C TRP A 164 -21.60 -2.85 -4.29
N ARG A 165 -22.41 -2.60 -3.24
CA ARG A 165 -22.36 -1.37 -2.45
C ARG A 165 -21.04 -1.21 -1.72
N GLY A 166 -20.54 -2.30 -1.13
CA GLY A 166 -19.22 -2.32 -0.50
C GLY A 166 -18.11 -2.05 -1.51
N VAL A 167 -18.17 -2.67 -2.69
CA VAL A 167 -17.18 -2.44 -3.76
C VAL A 167 -17.17 -0.99 -4.21
N MET A 168 -18.34 -0.41 -4.48
CA MET A 168 -18.47 0.98 -4.95
C MET A 168 -17.89 1.97 -3.93
N LEU A 169 -18.31 1.88 -2.67
CA LEU A 169 -17.84 2.80 -1.63
C LEU A 169 -16.34 2.63 -1.34
N TYR A 170 -15.85 1.39 -1.35
CA TYR A 170 -14.41 1.13 -1.23
C TYR A 170 -13.63 1.75 -2.40
N SER A 171 -14.11 1.59 -3.63
CA SER A 171 -13.46 2.16 -4.82
C SER A 171 -13.38 3.69 -4.77
N VAL A 172 -14.47 4.35 -4.33
CA VAL A 172 -14.49 5.81 -4.15
C VAL A 172 -13.50 6.23 -3.06
N ALA A 173 -13.50 5.53 -1.92
CA ALA A 173 -12.59 5.84 -0.82
C ALA A 173 -11.11 5.66 -1.22
N ILE A 174 -10.77 4.56 -1.90
CA ILE A 174 -9.41 4.31 -2.40
C ILE A 174 -8.98 5.33 -3.46
N TYR A 175 -9.89 5.72 -4.36
CA TYR A 175 -9.58 6.79 -5.32
C TYR A 175 -9.30 8.12 -4.61
N GLY A 176 -10.12 8.47 -3.62
CA GLY A 176 -9.87 9.64 -2.77
C GLY A 176 -8.52 9.55 -2.03
N SER A 177 -8.18 8.35 -1.52
CA SER A 177 -6.88 8.09 -0.89
C SER A 177 -5.70 8.28 -1.84
N TYR A 178 -5.86 7.84 -3.09
CA TYR A 178 -4.85 8.01 -4.14
C TYR A 178 -4.61 9.49 -4.42
N LEU A 179 -5.66 10.27 -4.66
CA LEU A 179 -5.54 11.70 -4.92
C LEU A 179 -4.94 12.46 -3.72
N LEU A 180 -5.37 12.11 -2.51
CA LEU A 180 -4.85 12.74 -1.28
C LEU A 180 -3.38 12.42 -1.09
N SER A 181 -2.95 11.18 -1.34
CA SER A 181 -1.55 10.80 -1.20
C SER A 181 -0.65 11.48 -2.23
N GLN A 182 -1.09 11.61 -3.48
CA GLN A 182 -0.35 12.35 -4.51
C GLN A 182 -0.19 13.82 -4.14
N TYR A 183 -1.26 14.46 -3.63
CA TYR A 183 -1.19 15.84 -3.17
C TYR A 183 -0.23 15.99 -1.99
N ALA A 184 -0.39 15.17 -0.95
CA ALA A 184 0.43 15.22 0.26
C ALA A 184 1.93 15.00 -0.03
N ILE A 185 2.27 14.01 -0.85
CA ILE A 185 3.65 13.74 -1.24
C ILE A 185 4.18 14.87 -2.16
N GLY A 186 3.36 15.36 -3.09
CA GLY A 186 3.74 16.48 -3.96
C GLY A 186 4.12 17.74 -3.18
N GLU A 187 3.39 18.07 -2.11
CA GLU A 187 3.73 19.19 -1.23
C GLU A 187 4.99 18.91 -0.40
N LEU A 188 5.18 17.70 0.12
CA LEU A 188 6.37 17.32 0.89
C LEU A 188 7.66 17.33 0.05
N ILE A 189 7.58 17.05 -1.25
CA ILE A 189 8.75 17.10 -2.14
C ILE A 189 9.12 18.54 -2.49
N ARG A 190 8.18 19.48 -2.46
CA ARG A 190 8.42 20.91 -2.75
C ARG A 190 9.04 21.69 -1.58
N MET A 191 8.94 21.16 -0.36
CA MET A 191 9.54 21.72 0.84
C MET A 191 11.02 21.37 0.97
#